data_a1af18ad603015750236384f768f4aa7
#
_entry.id   a1af18ad603015750236384f768f4aa7
#
_cell.length_a   1.000
_cell.length_b   1.000
_cell.length_c   1.000
_cell.angle_alpha   90.00
_cell.angle_beta   90.00
_cell.angle_gamma   90.00
#
_symmetry.space_group_name_H-M   'P 1'
#
loop_
_entity.id
_entity.type
_entity.pdbx_description
1 polymer ?
#
loop_
_entity_poly.entity_id
_entity_poly.type
_entity_poly.pdbx_seq_one_letter_code
_entity_poly.pdbx_strand_id
1 'polypeptide(L)'
;MFLYASSAGSAAEAARVAREVLARHDVSAPVRIERWSSRDEEWLDVTDKPSADVAAEQQAEHEYLQERERETSVTTGRPAWAMTVELRSRRDAVALAGHLAAQGWQVRRLRKDLIVWADCEDDAKGLDRALSGDAYTAFRVRRVSYGRNIPPGPPPQGPLIFGP
;
A
#
# COMPACT_ATOMS: atom_id res chain seq x y z
N MET A 1 -24.92 -5.84 11.55
CA MET A 1 -23.59 -6.45 11.86
C MET A 1 -22.76 -6.35 10.60
N PHE A 2 -21.51 -5.90 10.70
CA PHE A 2 -20.57 -5.82 9.58
C PHE A 2 -19.43 -6.80 9.80
N LEU A 3 -19.02 -7.50 8.73
CA LEU A 3 -17.87 -8.39 8.70
C LEU A 3 -16.91 -7.87 7.63
N TYR A 4 -15.62 -7.82 7.95
CA TYR A 4 -14.58 -7.39 7.02
C TYR A 4 -13.78 -8.60 6.53
N ALA A 5 -13.50 -8.63 5.25
CA ALA A 5 -12.75 -9.69 4.61
C ALA A 5 -11.55 -9.12 3.84
N SER A 6 -10.45 -9.85 3.80
CA SER A 6 -9.21 -9.44 3.14
C SER A 6 -9.17 -9.73 1.63
N SER A 7 -10.14 -10.50 1.12
CA SER A 7 -10.23 -10.84 -0.29
C SER A 7 -11.67 -11.11 -0.71
N ALA A 8 -11.95 -11.04 -2.02
CA ALA A 8 -13.26 -11.38 -2.59
C ALA A 8 -13.67 -12.83 -2.27
N GLY A 9 -12.72 -13.77 -2.29
CA GLY A 9 -12.98 -15.17 -1.94
C GLY A 9 -13.37 -15.35 -0.47
N SER A 10 -12.66 -14.70 0.45
CA SER A 10 -13.00 -14.75 1.89
C SER A 10 -14.32 -14.03 2.20
N ALA A 11 -14.67 -12.96 1.47
CA ALA A 11 -15.97 -12.29 1.59
C ALA A 11 -17.12 -13.20 1.15
N ALA A 12 -16.98 -13.89 0.01
CA ALA A 12 -17.97 -14.84 -0.49
C ALA A 12 -18.20 -16.00 0.48
N GLU A 13 -17.12 -16.56 1.04
CA GLU A 13 -17.21 -17.64 2.02
C GLU A 13 -17.88 -17.18 3.33
N ALA A 14 -17.51 -16.00 3.83
CA ALA A 14 -18.14 -15.41 5.01
C ALA A 14 -19.64 -15.18 4.80
N ALA A 15 -20.05 -14.71 3.62
CA ALA A 15 -21.46 -14.52 3.28
C ALA A 15 -22.20 -15.85 3.17
N ARG A 16 -21.59 -16.91 2.64
CA ARG A 16 -22.14 -18.25 2.61
C ARG A 16 -22.42 -18.77 4.02
N VAL A 17 -21.41 -18.68 4.89
CA VAL A 17 -21.55 -19.11 6.30
C VAL A 17 -22.63 -18.30 7.03
N ALA A 18 -22.67 -16.97 6.82
CA ALA A 18 -23.70 -16.12 7.43
C ALA A 18 -25.10 -16.53 7.00
N ARG A 19 -25.34 -16.81 5.71
CA ARG A 19 -26.64 -17.28 5.20
C ARG A 19 -27.03 -18.63 5.82
N GLU A 20 -26.10 -19.57 5.96
CA GLU A 20 -26.35 -20.87 6.59
C GLU A 20 -26.74 -20.74 8.07
N VAL A 21 -26.05 -19.85 8.79
CA VAL A 21 -26.38 -19.59 10.20
C VAL A 21 -27.76 -18.95 10.34
N LEU A 22 -28.08 -17.95 9.53
CA LEU A 22 -29.38 -17.31 9.50
C LEU A 22 -30.50 -18.31 9.22
N ALA A 23 -30.32 -19.16 8.20
CA ALA A 23 -31.29 -20.20 7.84
C ALA A 23 -31.49 -21.22 8.96
N ARG A 24 -30.42 -21.62 9.67
CA ARG A 24 -30.51 -22.56 10.81
C ARG A 24 -31.33 -22.01 11.98
N HIS A 25 -31.37 -20.70 12.12
CA HIS A 25 -32.10 -20.02 13.20
C HIS A 25 -33.44 -19.40 12.73
N ASP A 26 -33.92 -19.76 11.55
CA ASP A 26 -35.15 -19.20 10.94
C ASP A 26 -35.15 -17.66 10.87
N VAL A 27 -33.96 -17.05 10.72
CA VAL A 27 -33.82 -15.60 10.61
C VAL A 27 -33.76 -15.20 9.14
N SER A 28 -34.76 -14.46 8.68
CA SER A 28 -34.75 -13.87 7.33
C SER A 28 -34.09 -12.50 7.37
N ALA A 29 -32.84 -12.42 6.90
CA ALA A 29 -32.10 -11.16 6.75
C ALA A 29 -31.27 -11.16 5.46
N PRO A 30 -31.20 -10.02 4.73
CA PRO A 30 -30.36 -9.91 3.57
C PRO A 30 -28.87 -9.93 3.98
N VAL A 31 -28.08 -10.72 3.24
CA VAL A 31 -26.61 -10.72 3.38
C VAL A 31 -26.06 -10.08 2.10
N ARG A 32 -25.46 -8.90 2.23
CA ARG A 32 -24.82 -8.17 1.14
C ARG A 32 -23.31 -8.24 1.25
N ILE A 33 -22.65 -8.25 0.11
CA ILE A 33 -21.20 -8.10 0.00
C ILE A 33 -20.96 -6.76 -0.69
N GLU A 34 -20.26 -5.87 0.00
CA GLU A 34 -19.92 -4.56 -0.53
C GLU A 34 -18.39 -4.42 -0.62
N ARG A 35 -17.91 -3.80 -1.68
CA ARG A 35 -16.51 -3.48 -1.93
C ARG A 35 -16.32 -1.98 -2.01
N TRP A 36 -15.31 -1.46 -1.33
CA TRP A 36 -14.91 -0.07 -1.53
C TRP A 36 -14.20 0.09 -2.87
N SER A 37 -14.66 1.03 -3.69
CA SER A 37 -13.96 1.49 -4.89
C SER A 37 -13.19 2.76 -4.56
N SER A 38 -11.86 2.69 -4.64
CA SER A 38 -11.01 3.86 -4.43
C SER A 38 -11.02 4.80 -5.64
N ARG A 39 -11.42 4.29 -6.80
CA ARG A 39 -11.57 5.06 -8.03
C ARG A 39 -12.81 5.95 -7.98
N ASP A 40 -13.93 5.36 -7.53
CA ASP A 40 -15.23 6.01 -7.55
C ASP A 40 -15.58 6.64 -6.18
N GLU A 41 -14.76 6.36 -5.14
CA GLU A 41 -14.91 6.80 -3.75
C GLU A 41 -16.27 6.38 -3.14
N GLU A 42 -16.73 5.16 -3.47
CA GLU A 42 -18.02 4.63 -3.01
C GLU A 42 -17.97 3.12 -2.69
N TRP A 43 -19.00 2.65 -1.96
CA TRP A 43 -19.23 1.25 -1.71
C TRP A 43 -20.07 0.64 -2.83
N LEU A 44 -19.51 -0.35 -3.52
CA LEU A 44 -20.17 -1.07 -4.62
C LEU A 44 -20.75 -2.38 -4.12
N ASP A 45 -22.04 -2.63 -4.36
CA ASP A 45 -22.66 -3.93 -4.10
C ASP A 45 -22.14 -4.96 -5.13
N VAL A 46 -21.50 -6.01 -4.61
CA VAL A 46 -20.93 -7.11 -5.39
C VAL A 46 -21.51 -8.47 -4.97
N THR A 47 -22.68 -8.45 -4.33
CA THR A 47 -23.31 -9.64 -3.73
C THR A 47 -23.50 -10.78 -4.73
N ASP A 48 -23.89 -10.47 -5.95
CA ASP A 48 -24.21 -11.45 -7.00
C ASP A 48 -23.07 -11.61 -8.03
N LYS A 49 -21.95 -10.89 -7.84
CA LYS A 49 -20.79 -11.01 -8.73
C LYS A 49 -19.95 -12.22 -8.36
N PRO A 50 -19.48 -13.01 -9.34
CA PRO A 50 -18.46 -14.03 -9.11
C PRO A 50 -17.22 -13.45 -8.44
N SER A 51 -16.64 -14.14 -7.49
CA SER A 51 -15.44 -13.67 -6.76
C SER A 51 -14.24 -13.42 -7.68
N ALA A 52 -14.15 -14.17 -8.79
CA ALA A 52 -13.12 -13.97 -9.80
C ALA A 52 -13.28 -12.62 -10.52
N ASP A 53 -14.50 -12.23 -10.87
CA ASP A 53 -14.77 -10.95 -11.53
C ASP A 53 -14.50 -9.77 -10.59
N VAL A 54 -14.87 -9.90 -9.31
CA VAL A 54 -14.55 -8.90 -8.28
C VAL A 54 -13.03 -8.76 -8.11
N ALA A 55 -12.29 -9.86 -8.12
CA ALA A 55 -10.83 -9.84 -8.02
C ALA A 55 -10.19 -9.19 -9.27
N ALA A 56 -10.73 -9.46 -10.47
CA ALA A 56 -10.25 -8.83 -11.70
C ALA A 56 -10.51 -7.31 -11.71
N GLU A 57 -11.69 -6.87 -11.25
CA GLU A 57 -12.01 -5.44 -11.10
C GLU A 57 -11.09 -4.75 -10.09
N GLN A 58 -10.78 -5.42 -8.96
CA GLN A 58 -9.83 -4.91 -7.96
C GLN A 58 -8.41 -4.77 -8.53
N GLN A 59 -7.98 -5.74 -9.33
CA GLN A 59 -6.68 -5.69 -9.96
C GLN A 59 -6.58 -4.53 -10.97
N ALA A 60 -7.59 -4.36 -11.81
CA ALA A 60 -7.67 -3.27 -12.78
C ALA A 60 -7.69 -1.89 -12.09
N GLU A 61 -8.42 -1.76 -10.98
CA GLU A 61 -8.43 -0.55 -10.16
C GLU A 61 -7.06 -0.28 -9.53
N HIS A 62 -6.40 -1.32 -9.03
CA HIS A 62 -5.05 -1.19 -8.48
C HIS A 62 -4.05 -0.69 -9.54
N GLU A 63 -4.06 -1.29 -10.73
CA GLU A 63 -3.20 -0.87 -11.85
C GLU A 63 -3.46 0.59 -12.25
N TYR A 64 -4.73 0.99 -12.33
CA TYR A 64 -5.11 2.39 -12.60
C TYR A 64 -4.55 3.36 -11.54
N LEU A 65 -4.65 3.02 -10.25
CA LEU A 65 -4.13 3.86 -9.17
C LEU A 65 -2.60 3.96 -9.21
N GLN A 66 -1.91 2.85 -9.50
CA GLN A 66 -0.46 2.84 -9.65
C GLN A 66 0.00 3.73 -10.81
N GLU A 67 -0.68 3.66 -11.95
CA GLU A 67 -0.35 4.51 -13.09
C GLU A 67 -0.60 5.99 -12.78
N ARG A 68 -1.69 6.31 -12.13
CA ARG A 68 -1.99 7.69 -11.69
C ARG A 68 -0.94 8.22 -10.69
N GLU A 69 -0.44 7.38 -9.80
CA GLU A 69 0.66 7.76 -8.89
C GLU A 69 1.94 8.09 -9.67
N ARG A 70 2.31 7.26 -10.67
CA ARG A 70 3.47 7.50 -11.54
C ARG A 70 3.32 8.80 -12.33
N GLU A 71 2.18 9.01 -12.99
CA GLU A 71 1.90 10.24 -13.73
C GLU A 71 1.99 11.48 -12.83
N THR A 72 1.44 11.40 -11.62
CA THR A 72 1.51 12.48 -10.63
C THR A 72 2.95 12.73 -10.20
N SER A 73 3.74 11.68 -9.96
CA SER A 73 5.14 11.76 -9.61
C SER A 73 5.94 12.47 -10.70
N VAL A 74 5.76 12.06 -11.95
CA VAL A 74 6.41 12.67 -13.11
C VAL A 74 6.00 14.14 -13.27
N THR A 75 4.71 14.44 -13.21
CA THR A 75 4.18 15.79 -13.43
C THR A 75 4.61 16.78 -12.34
N THR A 76 4.66 16.33 -11.10
CA THR A 76 5.02 17.17 -9.95
C THR A 76 6.52 17.18 -9.66
N GLY A 77 7.29 16.25 -10.24
CA GLY A 77 8.68 15.98 -9.90
C GLY A 77 8.86 15.46 -8.47
N ARG A 78 7.79 14.94 -7.85
CA ARG A 78 7.79 14.45 -6.48
C ARG A 78 7.33 12.99 -6.43
N PRO A 79 8.23 12.06 -6.09
CA PRO A 79 7.87 10.66 -5.91
C PRO A 79 6.77 10.49 -4.86
N ALA A 80 5.80 9.60 -5.14
CA ALA A 80 4.65 9.38 -4.26
C ALA A 80 5.03 8.64 -2.96
N TRP A 81 6.12 7.87 -2.97
CA TRP A 81 6.55 7.02 -1.87
C TRP A 81 7.99 7.27 -1.46
N ALA A 82 8.26 7.13 -0.17
CA ALA A 82 9.61 7.21 0.39
C ALA A 82 9.89 5.97 1.26
N MET A 83 11.06 5.39 1.07
CA MET A 83 11.55 4.24 1.81
C MET A 83 12.74 4.67 2.67
N THR A 84 12.76 4.23 3.92
CA THR A 84 13.93 4.35 4.79
C THR A 84 14.58 2.97 4.91
N VAL A 85 15.86 2.89 4.55
CA VAL A 85 16.68 1.68 4.61
C VAL A 85 17.77 1.89 5.64
N GLU A 86 17.70 1.17 6.76
CA GLU A 86 18.70 1.18 7.81
C GLU A 86 19.77 0.12 7.54
N LEU A 87 21.05 0.51 7.56
CA LEU A 87 22.18 -0.39 7.35
C LEU A 87 23.06 -0.50 8.59
N ARG A 88 23.89 -1.54 8.64
CA ARG A 88 24.81 -1.75 9.77
C ARG A 88 25.95 -0.74 9.82
N SER A 89 26.43 -0.31 8.64
CA SER A 89 27.57 0.59 8.56
C SER A 89 27.42 1.67 7.51
N ARG A 90 28.19 2.74 7.67
CA ARG A 90 28.31 3.80 6.64
C ARG A 90 28.87 3.26 5.32
N ARG A 91 29.76 2.27 5.37
CA ARG A 91 30.34 1.64 4.17
C ARG A 91 29.26 0.92 3.37
N ASP A 92 28.41 0.15 4.04
CA ASP A 92 27.29 -0.55 3.41
C ASP A 92 26.31 0.47 2.79
N ALA A 93 26.04 1.58 3.50
CA ALA A 93 25.17 2.65 2.99
C ALA A 93 25.73 3.32 1.72
N VAL A 94 27.04 3.55 1.65
CA VAL A 94 27.69 4.10 0.44
C VAL A 94 27.57 3.13 -0.73
N ALA A 95 27.88 1.86 -0.48
CA ALA A 95 27.84 0.82 -1.51
C ALA A 95 26.41 0.59 -2.04
N LEU A 96 25.44 0.46 -1.15
CA LEU A 96 24.04 0.28 -1.54
C LEU A 96 23.48 1.53 -2.27
N ALA A 97 23.80 2.73 -1.79
CA ALA A 97 23.37 3.96 -2.47
C ALA A 97 23.89 4.03 -3.91
N GLY A 98 25.16 3.69 -4.13
CA GLY A 98 25.74 3.64 -5.49
C GLY A 98 25.07 2.58 -6.36
N HIS A 99 24.77 1.41 -5.80
CA HIS A 99 24.11 0.32 -6.52
C HIS A 99 22.68 0.69 -6.93
N LEU A 100 21.90 1.25 -6.02
CA LEU A 100 20.53 1.69 -6.31
C LEU A 100 20.49 2.86 -7.30
N ALA A 101 21.40 3.82 -7.15
CA ALA A 101 21.51 4.93 -8.10
C ALA A 101 21.87 4.48 -9.52
N ALA A 102 22.74 3.45 -9.65
CA ALA A 102 23.07 2.85 -10.94
C ALA A 102 21.88 2.12 -11.60
N GLN A 103 20.89 1.71 -10.80
CA GLN A 103 19.62 1.14 -11.28
C GLN A 103 18.54 2.20 -11.56
N GLY A 104 18.86 3.50 -11.40
CA GLY A 104 17.95 4.60 -11.66
C GLY A 104 17.11 5.07 -10.47
N TRP A 105 17.31 4.49 -9.29
CA TRP A 105 16.59 4.94 -8.10
C TRP A 105 17.06 6.30 -7.62
N GLN A 106 16.16 7.16 -7.21
CA GLN A 106 16.51 8.38 -6.49
C GLN A 106 16.86 8.01 -5.04
N VAL A 107 18.09 8.33 -4.63
CA VAL A 107 18.61 7.94 -3.31
C VAL A 107 19.25 9.12 -2.60
N ARG A 108 18.92 9.30 -1.33
CA ARG A 108 19.59 10.23 -0.42
C ARG A 108 20.19 9.47 0.76
N ARG A 109 21.47 9.70 1.01
CA ARG A 109 22.17 9.06 2.13
C ARG A 109 22.15 9.95 3.37
N LEU A 110 21.81 9.33 4.52
CA LEU A 110 21.82 9.93 5.84
C LEU A 110 22.71 9.06 6.77
N ARG A 111 24.02 9.39 6.87
CA ARG A 111 25.02 8.62 7.63
C ARG A 111 25.04 7.14 7.26
N LYS A 112 24.33 6.27 8.01
CA LYS A 112 24.19 4.83 7.76
C LYS A 112 22.81 4.43 7.21
N ASP A 113 21.92 5.40 7.01
CA ASP A 113 20.59 5.17 6.50
C ASP A 113 20.44 5.75 5.10
N LEU A 114 19.54 5.20 4.31
CA LEU A 114 19.19 5.72 2.99
C LEU A 114 17.71 6.10 2.99
N ILE A 115 17.40 7.18 2.29
CA ILE A 115 16.05 7.43 1.81
C ILE A 115 16.06 7.11 0.32
N VAL A 116 15.16 6.24 -0.10
CA VAL A 116 14.95 5.86 -1.49
C VAL A 116 13.53 6.23 -1.85
N TRP A 117 13.35 6.87 -2.99
CA TRP A 117 12.03 7.27 -3.45
C TRP A 117 11.53 6.35 -4.56
N ALA A 118 10.22 6.11 -4.54
CA ALA A 118 9.50 5.32 -5.54
C ALA A 118 8.30 6.12 -6.07
N ASP A 119 7.99 5.95 -7.35
CA ASP A 119 6.93 6.70 -8.01
C ASP A 119 5.55 6.15 -7.71
N CYS A 120 5.44 4.86 -7.38
CA CYS A 120 4.21 4.21 -6.96
C CYS A 120 4.44 3.20 -5.83
N GLU A 121 3.35 2.70 -5.27
CA GLU A 121 3.39 1.74 -4.15
C GLU A 121 4.04 0.42 -4.53
N ASP A 122 3.75 -0.09 -5.72
CA ASP A 122 4.28 -1.37 -6.18
C ASP A 122 5.79 -1.35 -6.37
N ASP A 123 6.34 -0.23 -6.84
CA ASP A 123 7.78 -0.04 -6.94
C ASP A 123 8.43 -0.05 -5.54
N ALA A 124 7.80 0.61 -4.56
CA ALA A 124 8.26 0.59 -3.18
C ALA A 124 8.20 -0.84 -2.57
N LYS A 125 7.09 -1.56 -2.77
CA LYS A 125 6.93 -2.96 -2.32
C LYS A 125 7.91 -3.91 -3.02
N GLY A 126 8.16 -3.68 -4.31
CA GLY A 126 9.12 -4.45 -5.10
C GLY A 126 10.52 -4.32 -4.56
N LEU A 127 10.94 -3.08 -4.29
CA LEU A 127 12.25 -2.80 -3.70
C LEU A 127 12.37 -3.32 -2.25
N ASP A 128 11.33 -3.20 -1.42
CA ASP A 128 11.32 -3.76 -0.06
C ASP A 128 11.54 -5.27 -0.09
N ARG A 129 10.81 -6.00 -0.94
CA ARG A 129 10.99 -7.45 -1.12
C ARG A 129 12.41 -7.79 -1.59
N ALA A 130 12.96 -7.02 -2.53
CA ALA A 130 14.32 -7.23 -3.01
C ALA A 130 15.37 -7.00 -1.90
N LEU A 131 15.25 -5.90 -1.15
CA LEU A 131 16.16 -5.55 -0.06
C LEU A 131 16.08 -6.51 1.14
N SER A 132 14.91 -7.09 1.37
CA SER A 132 14.68 -8.09 2.42
C SER A 132 15.05 -9.52 1.98
N GLY A 133 15.25 -9.75 0.69
CA GLY A 133 15.61 -11.03 0.10
C GLY A 133 17.13 -11.21 -0.08
N ASP A 134 17.49 -12.30 -0.74
CA ASP A 134 18.90 -12.72 -0.91
C ASP A 134 19.70 -11.80 -1.85
N ALA A 135 19.04 -11.07 -2.75
CA ALA A 135 19.71 -10.23 -3.75
C ALA A 135 20.59 -9.12 -3.15
N TYR A 136 20.29 -8.67 -1.94
CA TYR A 136 20.98 -7.56 -1.27
C TYR A 136 21.67 -7.94 0.04
N THR A 137 21.85 -9.22 0.32
CA THR A 137 22.48 -9.72 1.56
C THR A 137 23.89 -9.16 1.79
N ALA A 138 24.63 -8.87 0.71
CA ALA A 138 25.95 -8.28 0.77
C ALA A 138 25.98 -6.88 1.44
N PHE A 139 24.86 -6.16 1.43
CA PHE A 139 24.76 -4.79 1.98
C PHE A 139 24.34 -4.74 3.45
N ARG A 140 24.03 -5.88 4.07
CA ARG A 140 23.68 -6.00 5.49
C ARG A 140 22.57 -5.04 5.93
N VAL A 141 21.49 -5.00 5.17
CA VAL A 141 20.28 -4.26 5.51
C VAL A 141 19.75 -4.74 6.87
N ARG A 142 19.42 -3.82 7.75
CA ARG A 142 18.85 -4.12 9.08
C ARG A 142 17.34 -4.03 9.08
N ARG A 143 16.82 -2.99 8.44
CA ARG A 143 15.40 -2.68 8.42
C ARG A 143 15.06 -1.89 7.17
N VAL A 144 13.93 -2.19 6.60
CA VAL A 144 13.27 -1.38 5.57
C VAL A 144 11.92 -0.94 6.09
N SER A 145 11.55 0.29 5.84
CA SER A 145 10.20 0.81 6.07
C SER A 145 9.86 1.79 4.95
N TYR A 146 8.61 1.80 4.52
CA TYR A 146 8.16 2.73 3.49
C TYR A 146 6.79 3.30 3.84
N GLY A 147 6.48 4.44 3.23
CA GLY A 147 5.21 5.13 3.39
C GLY A 147 5.03 6.19 2.32
N ARG A 148 3.83 6.76 2.25
CA ARG A 148 3.59 7.87 1.34
C ARG A 148 4.52 9.03 1.66
N ASN A 149 5.12 9.61 0.63
CA ASN A 149 5.94 10.80 0.70
C ASN A 149 5.04 12.03 0.79
N ILE A 150 4.33 12.15 1.92
CA ILE A 150 3.46 13.29 2.18
C ILE A 150 4.37 14.48 2.51
N PRO A 151 4.40 15.54 1.70
CA PRO A 151 5.11 16.76 2.09
C PRO A 151 4.53 17.23 3.43
N PRO A 152 5.36 17.79 4.34
CA PRO A 152 4.82 18.39 5.54
C PRO A 152 3.75 19.39 5.11
N GLY A 153 2.51 19.14 5.52
CA GLY A 153 1.39 20.03 5.26
C GLY A 153 1.75 21.43 5.78
N PRO A 154 1.14 22.48 5.25
CA PRO A 154 1.27 23.80 5.85
C PRO A 154 0.95 23.64 7.35
N PRO A 155 1.68 24.32 8.25
CA PRO A 155 1.41 24.24 9.68
C PRO A 155 -0.07 24.54 9.89
N PRO A 156 -0.76 23.83 10.80
CA PRO A 156 -2.18 24.03 11.03
C PRO A 156 -2.44 25.52 11.29
N GLN A 157 -3.14 26.16 10.38
CA GLN A 157 -3.54 27.55 10.51
C GLN A 157 -4.78 27.58 11.42
N GLY A 158 -4.54 27.61 12.73
CA GLY A 158 -5.60 27.78 13.71
C GLY A 158 -5.04 27.75 15.14
N PRO A 159 -5.61 28.52 16.07
CA PRO A 159 -5.20 28.43 17.45
C PRO A 159 -5.50 27.04 17.96
N LEU A 160 -4.51 26.37 18.54
CA LEU A 160 -4.72 25.15 19.35
C LEU A 160 -5.58 25.57 20.55
N ILE A 161 -6.91 25.41 20.44
CA ILE A 161 -7.79 25.58 21.57
C ILE A 161 -7.60 24.36 22.46
N PHE A 162 -6.72 24.46 23.43
CA PHE A 162 -6.73 23.57 24.57
C PHE A 162 -7.94 23.99 25.41
N GLY A 163 -9.03 23.24 25.35
CA GLY A 163 -10.14 23.40 26.28
C GLY A 163 -9.70 23.09 27.70
N PRO A 164 -10.40 23.64 28.71
CA PRO A 164 -10.08 23.45 30.11
C PRO A 164 -10.26 22.00 30.57
#